data_bb38935cab64bb2922f178138d2833ca
#
_entry.id   bb38935cab64bb2922f178138d2833ca
#
_cell.length_a   1.000
_cell.length_b   1.000
_cell.length_c   1.000
_cell.angle_alpha   90.00
_cell.angle_beta   90.00
_cell.angle_gamma   90.00
#
_symmetry.space_group_name_H-M   'P 1'
#
loop_
_entity.id
_entity.type
_entity.pdbx_description
1 polymer ?
#
loop_
_entity_poly.entity_id
_entity_poly.type
_entity_poly.pdbx_seq_one_letter_code
_entity_poly.pdbx_strand_id
1 'polypeptide(L)'
;MVCSIALTACSSATSTQTLFDEQRQERGLGYAEKFLTAPADLSPVGLVEGEMLRVIATTNIVADVVGIIGGETIELTALIPFGADPHIYQPTPGDYRAMADAHVIFISGFGLEESMHGTLEQIAEEVSIVSLSEGIEPLQIGVEANHEADDEDEAREQEGDLHPEGVDPHVWFDPLNIMIWAENAAWAMGALDPSNADLYQGNAREYIETLEDLHVWIEGEVAQLPEGTRELVTDHLTFGYFAQRYGFEIIGAVIPGYSTAAEPSARELASLEDAVLALDVKALFVGITVNPRLAERVAEDTGVELVPLYSGSLSEPEVGTYLEFMTYNVNAIVETLRR
;
A
#
# COMPACT_ATOMS: atom_id res chain seq x y z
N MET A 1 38.24 56.18 -13.71
CA MET A 1 38.35 55.30 -12.56
C MET A 1 36.96 54.78 -12.30
N VAL A 2 36.60 53.63 -12.96
CA VAL A 2 35.27 53.05 -12.91
C VAL A 2 35.39 51.78 -12.07
N CYS A 3 34.71 51.80 -10.93
CA CYS A 3 34.72 50.67 -10.00
C CYS A 3 33.57 49.74 -10.37
N SER A 4 33.88 48.56 -10.93
CA SER A 4 32.91 47.49 -11.18
C SER A 4 32.71 46.69 -9.89
N ILE A 5 31.52 46.70 -9.34
CA ILE A 5 31.11 45.85 -8.25
C ILE A 5 30.52 44.60 -8.88
N ALA A 6 31.20 43.48 -8.74
CA ALA A 6 30.67 42.15 -9.09
C ALA A 6 29.75 41.67 -7.94
N LEU A 7 28.45 41.59 -8.21
CA LEU A 7 27.50 40.86 -7.35
C LEU A 7 27.64 39.40 -7.61
N THR A 8 28.22 38.67 -6.67
CA THR A 8 28.17 37.20 -6.60
C THR A 8 26.84 36.81 -5.97
N ALA A 9 25.89 36.39 -6.80
CA ALA A 9 24.66 35.74 -6.32
C ALA A 9 25.03 34.28 -5.96
N CYS A 10 25.20 33.99 -4.68
CA CYS A 10 25.13 32.62 -4.17
C CYS A 10 23.65 32.18 -4.16
N SER A 11 23.24 31.45 -5.18
CA SER A 11 22.00 30.68 -5.15
C SER A 11 22.27 29.43 -4.33
N SER A 12 21.82 29.44 -3.07
CA SER A 12 21.71 28.21 -2.26
C SER A 12 20.53 27.42 -2.81
N ALA A 13 20.79 26.50 -3.72
CA ALA A 13 19.87 25.40 -4.01
C ALA A 13 19.82 24.53 -2.74
N THR A 14 18.83 24.77 -1.90
CA THR A 14 18.44 23.81 -0.86
C THR A 14 18.01 22.58 -1.61
N SER A 15 18.77 21.48 -1.53
CA SER A 15 18.44 20.26 -2.25
C SER A 15 17.08 19.76 -1.74
N THR A 16 16.29 19.21 -2.63
CA THR A 16 15.01 18.56 -2.32
C THR A 16 15.18 17.55 -1.18
N GLN A 17 16.34 16.96 -1.08
CA GLN A 17 16.77 16.04 -0.02
C GLN A 17 16.71 16.68 1.39
N THR A 18 17.10 17.93 1.53
CA THR A 18 17.07 18.63 2.84
C THR A 18 15.65 18.91 3.31
N LEU A 19 14.71 19.13 2.38
CA LEU A 19 13.29 19.31 2.70
C LEU A 19 12.62 18.00 3.12
N PHE A 20 13.01 16.87 2.52
CA PHE A 20 12.55 15.55 2.90
C PHE A 20 13.10 15.12 4.27
N ASP A 21 14.38 15.38 4.55
CA ASP A 21 15.02 15.07 5.83
C ASP A 21 14.41 15.89 6.99
N GLU A 22 14.04 17.15 6.76
CA GLU A 22 13.37 18.00 7.76
C GLU A 22 11.93 17.53 8.03
N GLN A 23 11.18 17.08 7.02
CA GLN A 23 9.82 16.55 7.21
C GLN A 23 9.80 15.17 7.90
N ARG A 24 10.83 14.36 7.72
CA ARG A 24 11.00 13.07 8.43
C ARG A 24 11.23 13.24 9.93
N GLN A 25 12.01 14.23 10.34
CA GLN A 25 12.35 14.47 11.75
C GLN A 25 11.18 15.00 12.58
N GLU A 26 10.16 15.61 11.97
CA GLU A 26 9.00 16.15 12.69
C GLU A 26 7.85 15.15 12.90
N ARG A 27 7.83 14.00 12.18
CA ARG A 27 6.79 12.99 12.28
C ARG A 27 7.25 11.82 13.15
N GLY A 28 7.07 11.94 14.46
CA GLY A 28 7.32 10.87 15.41
C GLY A 28 6.35 9.70 15.21
N LEU A 29 6.70 8.74 14.37
CA LEU A 29 5.96 7.49 14.14
C LEU A 29 6.58 6.38 14.98
N GLY A 30 6.00 6.11 16.15
CA GLY A 30 6.56 5.24 17.18
C GLY A 30 6.44 3.73 16.97
N TYR A 31 6.02 3.21 15.79
CA TYR A 31 5.81 1.76 15.58
C TYR A 31 6.58 1.14 14.41
N ALA A 32 7.08 1.94 13.47
CA ALA A 32 7.87 1.44 12.34
C ALA A 32 9.34 1.17 12.68
N GLU A 33 9.82 1.62 13.84
CA GLU A 33 11.26 1.72 14.15
C GLU A 33 12.02 0.40 14.32
N LYS A 34 11.35 -0.76 14.46
CA LYS A 34 12.05 -2.00 14.81
C LYS A 34 12.55 -2.80 13.61
N PHE A 35 12.01 -2.58 12.42
CA PHE A 35 12.28 -3.34 11.19
C PHE A 35 12.75 -2.51 10.01
N LEU A 36 12.74 -1.20 10.13
CA LEU A 36 13.08 -0.32 9.02
C LEU A 36 14.56 0.05 9.16
N THR A 37 15.36 -0.50 8.27
CA THR A 37 16.62 0.17 7.95
C THR A 37 16.20 1.50 7.32
N ALA A 38 16.26 2.58 8.11
CA ALA A 38 16.04 3.89 7.53
C ALA A 38 17.00 4.01 6.34
N PRO A 39 16.54 4.60 5.23
CA PRO A 39 17.41 4.76 4.07
C PRO A 39 18.78 5.39 4.40
N ALA A 40 18.91 6.19 5.44
CA ALA A 40 20.19 6.72 5.92
C ALA A 40 21.21 5.66 6.39
N ASP A 41 20.74 4.45 6.73
CA ASP A 41 21.58 3.37 7.26
C ASP A 41 22.01 2.34 6.19
N LEU A 42 21.49 2.49 4.93
CA LEU A 42 21.87 1.62 3.82
C LEU A 42 23.30 1.92 3.36
N SER A 43 24.08 0.86 3.14
CA SER A 43 25.46 0.95 2.65
C SER A 43 25.59 0.21 1.32
N PRO A 44 26.46 0.69 0.40
CA PRO A 44 26.69 0.01 -0.87
C PRO A 44 27.03 -1.48 -0.72
N VAL A 45 26.38 -2.34 -1.50
CA VAL A 45 26.58 -3.81 -1.44
C VAL A 45 27.80 -4.30 -2.24
N GLY A 46 28.58 -3.41 -2.84
CA GLY A 46 29.86 -3.75 -3.49
C GLY A 46 29.71 -4.70 -4.67
N LEU A 47 28.71 -4.50 -5.53
CA LEU A 47 28.47 -5.29 -6.73
C LEU A 47 29.72 -5.33 -7.64
N VAL A 48 30.05 -6.51 -8.16
CA VAL A 48 31.08 -6.63 -9.17
C VAL A 48 30.56 -6.33 -10.56
N GLU A 49 31.44 -6.04 -11.54
CA GLU A 49 31.04 -5.71 -12.90
C GLU A 49 30.16 -6.82 -13.52
N GLY A 50 28.93 -6.45 -13.91
CA GLY A 50 27.92 -7.36 -14.48
C GLY A 50 27.04 -8.09 -13.46
N GLU A 51 27.21 -7.86 -12.17
CA GLU A 51 26.30 -8.34 -11.13
C GLU A 51 25.12 -7.37 -10.98
N MET A 52 23.91 -7.92 -10.88
CA MET A 52 22.69 -7.16 -10.63
C MET A 52 22.38 -7.10 -9.12
N LEU A 53 21.70 -6.04 -8.71
CA LEU A 53 21.19 -5.94 -7.36
C LEU A 53 20.05 -6.99 -7.19
N ARG A 54 20.22 -7.95 -6.25
CA ARG A 54 19.20 -8.95 -5.94
C ARG A 54 18.15 -8.36 -5.00
N VAL A 55 16.92 -8.28 -5.47
CA VAL A 55 15.83 -7.57 -4.83
C VAL A 55 14.66 -8.53 -4.60
N ILE A 56 14.16 -8.55 -3.39
CA ILE A 56 12.88 -9.19 -3.05
C ILE A 56 11.81 -8.12 -2.86
N ALA A 57 10.63 -8.36 -3.41
CA ALA A 57 9.41 -7.62 -3.11
C ALA A 57 8.41 -8.57 -2.43
N THR A 58 7.75 -8.15 -1.36
CA THR A 58 6.81 -9.02 -0.65
C THR A 58 5.59 -9.30 -1.48
N THR A 59 4.97 -8.28 -2.09
CA THR A 59 3.79 -8.41 -2.94
C THR A 59 4.11 -8.16 -4.41
N ASN A 60 3.23 -8.59 -5.30
CA ASN A 60 3.37 -8.30 -6.73
C ASN A 60 3.07 -6.83 -7.07
N ILE A 61 2.30 -6.09 -6.25
CA ILE A 61 2.12 -4.63 -6.39
C ILE A 61 3.44 -3.91 -6.05
N VAL A 62 4.10 -4.29 -4.96
CA VAL A 62 5.45 -3.80 -4.62
C VAL A 62 6.45 -4.14 -5.72
N ALA A 63 6.37 -5.38 -6.26
CA ALA A 63 7.26 -5.84 -7.32
C ALA A 63 7.09 -5.05 -8.62
N ASP A 64 5.87 -4.67 -8.99
CA ASP A 64 5.62 -3.85 -10.19
C ASP A 64 6.32 -2.49 -10.06
N VAL A 65 6.11 -1.78 -8.95
CA VAL A 65 6.74 -0.48 -8.70
C VAL A 65 8.27 -0.60 -8.69
N VAL A 66 8.81 -1.53 -7.89
CA VAL A 66 10.26 -1.74 -7.76
C VAL A 66 10.88 -2.17 -9.09
N GLY A 67 10.18 -3.00 -9.86
CA GLY A 67 10.61 -3.43 -11.18
C GLY A 67 10.72 -2.29 -12.19
N ILE A 68 9.75 -1.37 -12.20
CA ILE A 68 9.78 -0.16 -13.03
C ILE A 68 10.99 0.70 -12.68
N ILE A 69 11.25 0.90 -11.38
CA ILE A 69 12.35 1.75 -10.93
C ILE A 69 13.70 1.10 -11.19
N GLY A 70 13.84 -0.20 -10.92
CA GLY A 70 15.10 -0.94 -11.06
C GLY A 70 15.47 -1.27 -12.51
N GLY A 71 14.47 -1.48 -13.38
CA GLY A 71 14.65 -1.86 -14.77
C GLY A 71 15.51 -3.13 -14.92
N GLU A 72 16.42 -3.11 -15.89
CA GLU A 72 17.30 -4.25 -16.20
C GLU A 72 18.52 -4.37 -15.27
N THR A 73 18.67 -3.50 -14.28
CA THR A 73 19.82 -3.48 -13.38
C THR A 73 19.62 -4.30 -12.10
N ILE A 74 18.40 -4.81 -11.88
CA ILE A 74 18.05 -5.60 -10.71
C ILE A 74 17.62 -7.02 -11.09
N GLU A 75 17.84 -7.97 -10.20
CA GLU A 75 17.24 -9.30 -10.22
C GLU A 75 16.12 -9.32 -9.19
N LEU A 76 14.86 -9.17 -9.66
CA LEU A 76 13.68 -9.01 -8.83
C LEU A 76 12.91 -10.32 -8.68
N THR A 77 12.53 -10.64 -7.44
CA THR A 77 11.63 -11.74 -7.12
C THR A 77 10.48 -11.24 -6.24
N ALA A 78 9.23 -11.49 -6.65
CA ALA A 78 8.07 -11.30 -5.82
C ALA A 78 7.81 -12.57 -4.99
N LEU A 79 7.58 -12.44 -3.67
CA LEU A 79 7.32 -13.60 -2.80
C LEU A 79 5.88 -14.07 -2.92
N ILE A 80 4.93 -13.15 -2.82
CA ILE A 80 3.50 -13.47 -2.89
C ILE A 80 3.10 -13.59 -4.36
N PRO A 81 2.67 -14.77 -4.81
CA PRO A 81 2.30 -14.98 -6.20
C PRO A 81 1.03 -14.21 -6.58
N PHE A 82 0.82 -14.04 -7.90
CA PHE A 82 -0.40 -13.44 -8.44
C PHE A 82 -1.66 -14.15 -7.91
N GLY A 83 -2.66 -13.35 -7.51
CA GLY A 83 -3.94 -13.84 -7.01
C GLY A 83 -3.92 -14.42 -5.59
N ALA A 84 -2.78 -14.38 -4.88
CA ALA A 84 -2.71 -14.76 -3.48
C ALA A 84 -3.00 -13.56 -2.56
N ASP A 85 -3.60 -13.85 -1.43
CA ASP A 85 -3.96 -12.87 -0.41
C ASP A 85 -2.73 -12.52 0.45
N PRO A 86 -2.29 -11.26 0.50
CA PRO A 86 -1.10 -10.86 1.25
C PRO A 86 -1.25 -10.96 2.78
N HIS A 87 -2.47 -10.85 3.30
CA HIS A 87 -2.71 -10.89 4.75
C HIS A 87 -2.47 -12.27 5.38
N ILE A 88 -2.66 -13.34 4.60
CA ILE A 88 -2.61 -14.72 5.10
C ILE A 88 -1.49 -15.56 4.48
N TYR A 89 -0.66 -14.96 3.62
CA TYR A 89 0.41 -15.68 2.95
C TYR A 89 1.46 -16.19 3.93
N GLN A 90 1.83 -17.46 3.83
CA GLN A 90 2.87 -18.07 4.65
C GLN A 90 4.08 -18.40 3.79
N PRO A 91 5.27 -17.84 4.11
CA PRO A 91 6.49 -18.09 3.35
C PRO A 91 6.88 -19.58 3.33
N THR A 92 7.28 -20.04 2.16
CA THR A 92 7.81 -21.38 1.97
C THR A 92 9.32 -21.43 2.31
N PRO A 93 9.92 -22.63 2.50
CA PRO A 93 11.38 -22.76 2.63
C PRO A 93 12.15 -22.25 1.40
N GLY A 94 11.50 -22.11 0.23
CA GLY A 94 12.06 -21.48 -0.96
C GLY A 94 12.17 -19.97 -0.79
N ASP A 95 11.11 -19.36 -0.26
CA ASP A 95 11.07 -17.91 -0.01
C ASP A 95 12.11 -17.48 1.03
N TYR A 96 12.30 -18.28 2.09
CA TYR A 96 13.37 -18.07 3.06
C TYR A 96 14.76 -18.01 2.43
N ARG A 97 15.05 -18.93 1.47
CA ARG A 97 16.34 -18.93 0.79
C ARG A 97 16.49 -17.71 -0.11
N ALA A 98 15.42 -17.36 -0.85
CA ALA A 98 15.42 -16.19 -1.71
C ALA A 98 15.66 -14.90 -0.91
N MET A 99 14.97 -14.76 0.24
CA MET A 99 15.16 -13.62 1.14
C MET A 99 16.59 -13.55 1.71
N ALA A 100 17.14 -14.70 2.15
CA ALA A 100 18.50 -14.75 2.70
C ALA A 100 19.61 -14.47 1.66
N ASP A 101 19.34 -14.74 0.38
CA ASP A 101 20.27 -14.47 -0.72
C ASP A 101 20.12 -13.05 -1.30
N ALA A 102 19.13 -12.28 -0.86
CA ALA A 102 18.84 -10.93 -1.35
C ALA A 102 19.80 -9.88 -0.79
N HIS A 103 19.94 -8.77 -1.51
CA HIS A 103 20.62 -7.58 -1.00
C HIS A 103 19.66 -6.64 -0.27
N VAL A 104 18.39 -6.66 -0.66
CA VAL A 104 17.32 -5.87 -0.05
C VAL A 104 15.96 -6.53 -0.22
N ILE A 105 15.10 -6.33 0.76
CA ILE A 105 13.69 -6.75 0.73
C ILE A 105 12.84 -5.49 0.84
N PHE A 106 11.97 -5.26 -0.16
CA PHE A 106 10.97 -4.21 -0.11
C PHE A 106 9.64 -4.78 0.38
N ILE A 107 9.06 -4.11 1.36
CA ILE A 107 7.74 -4.41 1.92
C ILE A 107 6.78 -3.25 1.66
N SER A 108 5.46 -3.52 1.63
CA SER A 108 4.44 -2.47 1.63
C SER A 108 4.54 -1.63 2.91
N GLY A 109 4.51 -2.28 4.05
CA GLY A 109 4.52 -1.63 5.35
C GLY A 109 3.13 -1.51 5.98
N PHE A 110 3.02 -0.76 7.08
CA PHE A 110 1.81 -0.59 7.88
C PHE A 110 1.14 -1.89 8.33
N GLY A 111 1.93 -2.98 8.45
CA GLY A 111 1.45 -4.26 8.94
C GLY A 111 0.80 -5.16 7.87
N LEU A 112 0.85 -4.82 6.58
CA LEU A 112 0.33 -5.69 5.52
C LEU A 112 0.93 -7.10 5.61
N GLU A 113 2.22 -7.19 5.89
CA GLU A 113 3.01 -8.42 5.97
C GLU A 113 2.94 -9.11 7.35
N GLU A 114 1.85 -8.93 8.11
CA GLU A 114 1.71 -9.49 9.47
C GLU A 114 1.94 -11.00 9.52
N SER A 115 1.38 -11.73 8.55
CA SER A 115 1.51 -13.18 8.44
C SER A 115 2.95 -13.67 8.23
N MET A 116 3.84 -12.79 7.77
CA MET A 116 5.27 -13.04 7.54
C MET A 116 6.17 -12.40 8.59
N HIS A 117 5.60 -11.70 9.57
CA HIS A 117 6.35 -10.87 10.51
C HIS A 117 7.54 -11.60 11.15
N GLY A 118 7.32 -12.77 11.78
CA GLY A 118 8.39 -13.54 12.42
C GLY A 118 9.50 -13.99 11.44
N THR A 119 9.16 -14.15 10.16
CA THR A 119 10.13 -14.44 9.10
C THR A 119 10.97 -13.21 8.78
N LEU A 120 10.32 -12.06 8.61
CA LEU A 120 10.99 -10.80 8.31
C LEU A 120 11.90 -10.37 9.49
N GLU A 121 11.47 -10.57 10.74
CA GLU A 121 12.32 -10.32 11.91
C GLU A 121 13.63 -11.09 11.89
N GLN A 122 13.56 -12.38 11.57
CA GLN A 122 14.76 -13.22 11.52
C GLN A 122 15.70 -12.82 10.38
N ILE A 123 15.14 -12.48 9.22
CA ILE A 123 15.93 -12.07 8.04
C ILE A 123 16.52 -10.67 8.22
N ALA A 124 15.88 -9.77 8.94
CA ALA A 124 16.34 -8.40 9.19
C ALA A 124 17.69 -8.33 9.93
N GLU A 125 18.12 -9.42 10.57
CA GLU A 125 19.48 -9.50 11.16
C GLU A 125 20.59 -9.57 10.09
N GLU A 126 20.28 -10.01 8.87
CA GLU A 126 21.25 -10.27 7.80
C GLU A 126 20.99 -9.45 6.53
N VAL A 127 19.73 -9.12 6.23
CA VAL A 127 19.31 -8.45 4.99
C VAL A 127 18.54 -7.17 5.32
N SER A 128 18.83 -6.08 4.61
CA SER A 128 18.11 -4.82 4.75
C SER A 128 16.66 -4.96 4.31
N ILE A 129 15.73 -4.53 5.17
CA ILE A 129 14.29 -4.48 4.86
C ILE A 129 13.88 -3.02 4.77
N VAL A 130 13.23 -2.64 3.66
CA VAL A 130 12.81 -1.28 3.39
C VAL A 130 11.30 -1.24 3.19
N SER A 131 10.60 -0.47 4.02
CA SER A 131 9.18 -0.17 3.80
C SER A 131 9.05 0.93 2.74
N LEU A 132 8.26 0.65 1.70
CA LEU A 132 7.96 1.67 0.69
C LEU A 132 7.00 2.74 1.23
N SER A 133 6.22 2.43 2.26
CA SER A 133 5.27 3.37 2.86
C SER A 133 5.88 4.35 3.86
N GLU A 134 7.21 4.36 4.00
CA GLU A 134 7.89 5.38 4.81
C GLU A 134 7.54 6.80 4.32
N GLY A 135 7.08 7.66 5.23
CA GLY A 135 6.66 9.03 4.92
C GLY A 135 5.22 9.20 4.43
N ILE A 136 4.47 8.12 4.22
CA ILE A 136 3.01 8.18 4.01
C ILE A 136 2.33 8.48 5.35
N GLU A 137 1.34 9.39 5.34
CA GLU A 137 0.52 9.63 6.52
C GLU A 137 -0.42 8.44 6.75
N PRO A 138 -0.34 7.76 7.91
CA PRO A 138 -1.16 6.58 8.16
C PRO A 138 -2.63 6.97 8.32
N LEU A 139 -3.50 6.30 7.57
CA LEU A 139 -4.94 6.48 7.69
C LEU A 139 -5.47 5.58 8.80
N GLN A 140 -6.08 6.21 9.80
CA GLN A 140 -6.86 5.51 10.82
C GLN A 140 -8.35 5.73 10.51
N ILE A 141 -9.03 4.70 10.04
CA ILE A 141 -10.49 4.76 9.98
C ILE A 141 -10.97 4.41 11.38
N GLY A 142 -11.50 5.41 12.07
CA GLY A 142 -12.20 5.15 13.33
C GLY A 142 -13.37 4.23 13.04
N VAL A 143 -13.24 2.97 13.40
CA VAL A 143 -14.41 2.18 13.73
C VAL A 143 -14.95 2.85 14.99
N GLU A 144 -15.84 3.82 14.84
CA GLU A 144 -16.73 4.17 15.94
C GLU A 144 -17.57 2.90 16.20
N ALA A 145 -16.95 1.95 16.88
CA ALA A 145 -17.70 0.95 17.59
C ALA A 145 -18.53 1.76 18.59
N ASN A 146 -19.83 1.88 18.32
CA ASN A 146 -20.82 2.20 19.32
C ASN A 146 -20.81 1.05 20.36
N HIS A 147 -19.71 0.89 21.06
CA HIS A 147 -19.64 0.24 22.34
C HIS A 147 -20.03 1.30 23.37
N GLU A 148 -21.33 1.36 23.65
CA GLU A 148 -21.75 1.82 24.97
C GLU A 148 -20.94 0.98 25.95
N ALA A 149 -19.97 1.63 26.59
CA ALA A 149 -19.12 1.03 27.60
C ALA A 149 -20.00 0.69 28.79
N ASP A 150 -20.38 -0.57 28.92
CA ASP A 150 -20.72 -1.17 30.18
C ASP A 150 -19.65 -2.21 30.50
N ASP A 151 -19.06 -2.00 31.65
CA ASP A 151 -18.17 -2.84 32.43
C ASP A 151 -16.66 -2.69 32.26
N GLU A 152 -16.11 -2.14 33.33
CA GLU A 152 -14.73 -2.19 33.77
C GLU A 152 -14.21 -3.64 33.78
N ASP A 153 -13.39 -4.02 32.79
CA ASP A 153 -12.53 -5.19 32.91
C ASP A 153 -11.14 -4.90 32.35
N GLU A 154 -10.23 -4.94 33.29
CA GLU A 154 -8.76 -5.08 33.26
C GLU A 154 -8.06 -5.05 31.89
N ALA A 155 -7.26 -3.98 31.69
CA ALA A 155 -6.19 -3.88 30.72
C ALA A 155 -5.33 -5.16 30.73
N ARG A 156 -5.56 -6.06 29.79
CA ARG A 156 -4.57 -7.07 29.41
C ARG A 156 -3.62 -6.43 28.41
N GLU A 157 -2.45 -6.06 28.91
CA GLU A 157 -1.27 -5.86 28.10
C GLU A 157 -0.98 -7.18 27.36
N GLN A 158 -1.46 -7.31 26.11
CA GLN A 158 -1.00 -8.34 25.19
C GLN A 158 0.25 -7.77 24.50
N GLU A 159 1.41 -8.10 25.04
CA GLU A 159 2.67 -8.02 24.32
C GLU A 159 2.59 -9.01 23.15
N GLY A 160 2.44 -8.53 21.92
CA GLY A 160 2.58 -9.36 20.73
C GLY A 160 1.98 -8.89 19.42
N ASP A 161 1.06 -7.94 19.39
CA ASP A 161 0.41 -7.54 18.13
C ASP A 161 1.08 -6.30 17.51
N LEU A 162 1.76 -6.55 16.39
CA LEU A 162 2.50 -5.55 15.59
C LEU A 162 1.62 -4.74 14.64
N HIS A 163 0.32 -4.83 14.76
CA HIS A 163 -0.56 -3.86 14.16
C HIS A 163 -0.62 -2.63 15.09
N PRO A 164 -0.28 -1.44 14.59
CA PRO A 164 -0.83 -0.25 15.18
C PRO A 164 -2.35 -0.41 15.05
N GLU A 165 -3.03 -0.75 16.13
CA GLU A 165 -4.47 -0.97 16.13
C GLU A 165 -5.13 0.16 15.35
N GLY A 166 -5.74 -0.17 14.19
CA GLY A 166 -6.49 0.77 13.40
C GLY A 166 -5.77 1.49 12.25
N VAL A 167 -4.56 1.13 11.85
CA VAL A 167 -3.92 1.70 10.64
C VAL A 167 -4.30 0.88 9.41
N ASP A 168 -4.76 1.58 8.36
CA ASP A 168 -5.06 0.97 7.07
C ASP A 168 -3.77 0.67 6.30
N PRO A 169 -3.44 -0.61 5.99
CA PRO A 169 -2.24 -0.96 5.25
C PRO A 169 -2.39 -0.79 3.73
N HIS A 170 -3.59 -0.51 3.21
CA HIS A 170 -3.93 -0.54 1.79
C HIS A 170 -3.60 0.77 1.08
N VAL A 171 -2.39 1.27 1.27
CA VAL A 171 -1.93 2.59 0.79
C VAL A 171 -1.95 2.73 -0.73
N TRP A 172 -1.86 1.60 -1.46
CA TRP A 172 -1.79 1.59 -2.92
C TRP A 172 -3.08 2.02 -3.63
N PHE A 173 -4.17 2.16 -2.91
CA PHE A 173 -5.40 2.71 -3.49
C PHE A 173 -5.38 4.23 -3.68
N ASP A 174 -4.31 4.91 -3.28
CA ASP A 174 -4.03 6.30 -3.64
C ASP A 174 -2.75 6.37 -4.50
N PRO A 175 -2.83 6.73 -5.80
CA PRO A 175 -1.65 6.88 -6.65
C PRO A 175 -0.59 7.84 -6.13
N LEU A 176 -0.97 8.82 -5.31
CA LEU A 176 -0.01 9.74 -4.70
C LEU A 176 0.88 9.04 -3.66
N ASN A 177 0.37 8.00 -2.99
CA ASN A 177 1.17 7.15 -2.11
C ASN A 177 2.18 6.32 -2.92
N ILE A 178 1.81 5.88 -4.13
CA ILE A 178 2.72 5.11 -4.99
C ILE A 178 3.85 6.00 -5.56
N MET A 179 3.64 7.30 -5.69
CA MET A 179 4.74 8.23 -5.98
C MET A 179 5.79 8.21 -4.87
N ILE A 180 5.37 8.15 -3.59
CA ILE A 180 6.25 8.01 -2.44
C ILE A 180 6.99 6.65 -2.49
N TRP A 181 6.29 5.58 -2.85
CA TRP A 181 6.91 4.27 -3.06
C TRP A 181 8.01 4.31 -4.12
N ALA A 182 7.75 4.97 -5.25
CA ALA A 182 8.74 5.12 -6.32
C ALA A 182 9.99 5.88 -5.86
N GLU A 183 9.81 6.96 -5.10
CA GLU A 183 10.92 7.72 -4.51
C GLU A 183 11.72 6.89 -3.50
N ASN A 184 11.03 6.18 -2.59
CA ASN A 184 11.66 5.34 -1.58
C ASN A 184 12.44 4.19 -2.21
N ALA A 185 11.88 3.53 -3.24
CA ALA A 185 12.55 2.48 -3.99
C ALA A 185 13.82 2.99 -4.70
N ALA A 186 13.72 4.10 -5.44
CA ALA A 186 14.85 4.69 -6.14
C ALA A 186 15.98 5.11 -5.20
N TRP A 187 15.60 5.66 -4.06
CA TRP A 187 16.56 6.12 -3.06
C TRP A 187 17.25 4.93 -2.38
N ALA A 188 16.52 3.90 -1.97
CA ALA A 188 17.09 2.72 -1.34
C ALA A 188 18.03 1.96 -2.30
N MET A 189 17.58 1.73 -3.54
CA MET A 189 18.41 1.09 -4.56
C MET A 189 19.64 1.93 -4.90
N GLY A 190 19.52 3.25 -5.00
CA GLY A 190 20.64 4.16 -5.24
C GLY A 190 21.68 4.17 -4.11
N ALA A 191 21.26 3.98 -2.85
CA ALA A 191 22.17 3.84 -1.72
C ALA A 191 22.94 2.50 -1.76
N LEU A 192 22.27 1.41 -2.17
CA LEU A 192 22.86 0.07 -2.25
C LEU A 192 23.73 -0.11 -3.50
N ASP A 193 23.34 0.49 -4.62
CA ASP A 193 24.05 0.48 -5.90
C ASP A 193 24.25 1.91 -6.43
N PRO A 194 25.23 2.64 -5.92
CA PRO A 194 25.51 4.01 -6.34
C PRO A 194 25.86 4.17 -7.83
N SER A 195 26.27 3.09 -8.48
CA SER A 195 26.64 3.12 -9.91
C SER A 195 25.43 3.35 -10.81
N ASN A 196 24.24 2.92 -10.38
CA ASN A 196 22.98 3.06 -11.09
C ASN A 196 22.02 4.07 -10.43
N ALA A 197 22.46 4.85 -9.43
CA ALA A 197 21.60 5.79 -8.69
C ALA A 197 20.88 6.79 -9.60
N ASP A 198 21.58 7.36 -10.61
CA ASP A 198 20.97 8.30 -11.57
C ASP A 198 19.89 7.62 -12.44
N LEU A 199 20.04 6.33 -12.77
CA LEU A 199 19.06 5.55 -13.50
C LEU A 199 17.78 5.38 -12.64
N TYR A 200 17.93 4.91 -11.40
CA TYR A 200 16.79 4.73 -10.50
C TYR A 200 16.01 6.02 -10.29
N GLN A 201 16.73 7.13 -10.05
CA GLN A 201 16.10 8.46 -9.92
C GLN A 201 15.44 8.94 -11.22
N GLY A 202 15.98 8.58 -12.38
CA GLY A 202 15.38 8.86 -13.69
C GLY A 202 14.07 8.12 -13.87
N ASN A 203 14.10 6.80 -13.67
CA ASN A 203 12.91 5.94 -13.78
C ASN A 203 11.80 6.35 -12.80
N ALA A 204 12.16 6.72 -11.56
CA ALA A 204 11.19 7.20 -10.58
C ALA A 204 10.47 8.47 -11.04
N ARG A 205 11.19 9.44 -11.59
CA ARG A 205 10.58 10.67 -12.13
C ARG A 205 9.61 10.39 -13.26
N GLU A 206 9.97 9.53 -14.22
CA GLU A 206 9.11 9.16 -15.35
C GLU A 206 7.86 8.41 -14.86
N TYR A 207 8.01 7.54 -13.86
CA TYR A 207 6.88 6.81 -13.31
C TYR A 207 5.96 7.72 -12.49
N ILE A 208 6.49 8.67 -11.74
CA ILE A 208 5.71 9.68 -11.00
C ILE A 208 4.85 10.51 -11.97
N GLU A 209 5.39 10.96 -13.11
CA GLU A 209 4.59 11.66 -14.13
C GLU A 209 3.42 10.79 -14.62
N THR A 210 3.63 9.49 -14.81
CA THR A 210 2.58 8.53 -15.19
C THR A 210 1.52 8.36 -14.10
N LEU A 211 1.93 8.36 -12.83
CA LEU A 211 1.03 8.28 -11.67
C LEU A 211 0.21 9.57 -11.49
N GLU A 212 0.80 10.73 -11.77
CA GLU A 212 0.07 12.01 -11.82
C GLU A 212 -1.04 11.98 -12.88
N ASP A 213 -0.75 11.49 -14.09
CA ASP A 213 -1.73 11.32 -15.15
C ASP A 213 -2.85 10.34 -14.74
N LEU A 214 -2.51 9.23 -14.09
CA LEU A 214 -3.48 8.28 -13.53
C LEU A 214 -4.39 8.95 -12.49
N HIS A 215 -3.81 9.71 -11.55
CA HIS A 215 -4.58 10.43 -10.54
C HIS A 215 -5.59 11.40 -11.18
N VAL A 216 -5.15 12.22 -12.14
CA VAL A 216 -6.02 13.16 -12.87
C VAL A 216 -7.13 12.42 -13.64
N TRP A 217 -6.81 11.28 -14.24
CA TRP A 217 -7.81 10.45 -14.93
C TRP A 217 -8.86 9.92 -13.94
N ILE A 218 -8.45 9.42 -12.77
CA ILE A 218 -9.38 8.94 -11.73
C ILE A 218 -10.30 10.07 -11.27
N GLU A 219 -9.77 11.27 -11.01
CA GLU A 219 -10.60 12.43 -10.65
C GLU A 219 -11.66 12.71 -11.73
N GLY A 220 -11.28 12.62 -13.01
CA GLY A 220 -12.19 12.80 -14.13
C GLY A 220 -13.29 11.75 -14.23
N GLU A 221 -12.98 10.47 -13.96
CA GLU A 221 -13.98 9.40 -13.93
C GLU A 221 -14.93 9.52 -12.73
N VAL A 222 -14.39 9.77 -11.55
CA VAL A 222 -15.19 9.95 -10.32
C VAL A 222 -16.09 11.19 -10.38
N ALA A 223 -15.66 12.25 -11.06
CA ALA A 223 -16.48 13.46 -11.26
C ALA A 223 -17.73 13.21 -12.11
N GLN A 224 -17.81 12.09 -12.83
CA GLN A 224 -19.00 11.72 -13.61
C GLN A 224 -20.10 11.08 -12.76
N LEU A 225 -19.81 10.70 -11.52
CA LEU A 225 -20.81 10.12 -10.61
C LEU A 225 -21.79 11.19 -10.12
N PRO A 226 -23.10 10.86 -10.03
CA PRO A 226 -24.08 11.74 -9.42
C PRO A 226 -23.75 12.05 -7.96
N GLU A 227 -24.22 13.19 -7.44
CA GLU A 227 -24.13 13.50 -6.01
C GLU A 227 -24.85 12.43 -5.18
N GLY A 228 -24.23 11.99 -4.07
CA GLY A 228 -24.80 11.00 -3.14
C GLY A 228 -24.73 9.55 -3.63
N THR A 229 -23.89 9.24 -4.64
CA THR A 229 -23.70 7.85 -5.10
C THR A 229 -22.30 7.30 -4.83
N ARG A 230 -21.50 7.99 -4.01
CA ARG A 230 -20.10 7.59 -3.70
C ARG A 230 -20.01 6.78 -2.42
N GLU A 231 -20.87 5.77 -2.30
CA GLU A 231 -20.92 4.86 -1.16
C GLU A 231 -20.30 3.53 -1.54
N LEU A 232 -19.42 3.00 -0.70
CA LEU A 232 -18.74 1.72 -0.91
C LEU A 232 -19.07 0.76 0.23
N VAL A 233 -19.43 -0.46 -0.14
CA VAL A 233 -19.43 -1.63 0.73
C VAL A 233 -18.49 -2.65 0.15
N THR A 234 -17.56 -3.17 0.95
CA THR A 234 -16.47 -4.01 0.49
C THR A 234 -16.40 -5.34 1.26
N ASP A 235 -15.56 -6.25 0.81
CA ASP A 235 -15.33 -7.51 1.53
C ASP A 235 -14.57 -7.31 2.85
N HIS A 236 -13.59 -6.41 2.89
CA HIS A 236 -12.90 -5.95 4.09
C HIS A 236 -12.57 -4.46 3.95
N LEU A 237 -12.08 -3.82 4.99
CA LEU A 237 -11.75 -2.39 4.96
C LEU A 237 -10.46 -2.16 4.16
N THR A 238 -10.57 -1.97 2.85
CA THR A 238 -9.43 -1.90 1.94
C THR A 238 -9.36 -0.60 1.11
N PHE A 239 -10.47 0.10 0.92
CA PHE A 239 -10.54 1.30 0.07
C PHE A 239 -10.45 2.62 0.85
N GLY A 240 -9.89 2.62 2.06
CA GLY A 240 -9.81 3.80 2.92
C GLY A 240 -9.10 4.99 2.27
N TYR A 241 -7.90 4.77 1.74
CA TYR A 241 -7.14 5.82 1.03
C TYR A 241 -7.82 6.30 -0.25
N PHE A 242 -8.45 5.40 -1.00
CA PHE A 242 -9.25 5.78 -2.17
C PHE A 242 -10.45 6.65 -1.78
N ALA A 243 -11.17 6.25 -0.75
CA ALA A 243 -12.33 6.97 -0.26
C ALA A 243 -11.96 8.38 0.21
N GLN A 244 -10.89 8.49 1.00
CA GLN A 244 -10.37 9.78 1.45
C GLN A 244 -9.93 10.67 0.28
N ARG A 245 -9.23 10.10 -0.71
CA ARG A 245 -8.69 10.86 -1.85
C ARG A 245 -9.77 11.36 -2.79
N TYR A 246 -10.77 10.52 -3.10
CA TYR A 246 -11.75 10.79 -4.15
C TYR A 246 -13.16 11.08 -3.65
N GLY A 247 -13.32 11.24 -2.32
CA GLY A 247 -14.57 11.67 -1.70
C GLY A 247 -15.64 10.59 -1.73
N PHE A 248 -15.28 9.33 -1.49
CA PHE A 248 -16.20 8.23 -1.22
C PHE A 248 -16.42 8.08 0.28
N GLU A 249 -17.52 7.41 0.63
CA GLU A 249 -17.87 7.01 1.99
C GLU A 249 -17.85 5.48 2.09
N ILE A 250 -17.12 4.94 3.06
CA ILE A 250 -17.15 3.51 3.38
C ILE A 250 -18.31 3.26 4.33
N ILE A 251 -19.37 2.65 3.82
CA ILE A 251 -20.58 2.31 4.59
C ILE A 251 -20.31 1.13 5.53
N GLY A 252 -19.46 0.20 5.07
CA GLY A 252 -19.07 -0.96 5.86
C GLY A 252 -18.33 -2.01 5.03
N ALA A 253 -17.98 -3.08 5.70
CA ALA A 253 -17.33 -4.23 5.08
C ALA A 253 -17.87 -5.55 5.65
N VAL A 254 -17.84 -6.63 4.85
CA VAL A 254 -18.27 -7.97 5.28
C VAL A 254 -17.38 -8.46 6.43
N ILE A 255 -16.09 -8.22 6.33
CA ILE A 255 -15.10 -8.42 7.39
C ILE A 255 -14.79 -7.03 7.95
N PRO A 256 -15.21 -6.69 9.18
CA PRO A 256 -15.09 -5.34 9.73
C PRO A 256 -13.68 -5.05 10.26
N GLY A 257 -12.67 -5.23 9.42
CA GLY A 257 -11.25 -5.04 9.73
C GLY A 257 -10.41 -4.86 8.48
N TYR A 258 -9.14 -4.54 8.68
CA TYR A 258 -8.17 -4.36 7.59
C TYR A 258 -7.53 -5.66 7.12
N SER A 259 -7.66 -6.74 7.88
CA SER A 259 -7.11 -8.05 7.54
C SER A 259 -8.23 -9.04 7.20
N THR A 260 -8.01 -9.80 6.13
CA THR A 260 -8.90 -10.89 5.71
C THR A 260 -8.82 -12.12 6.62
N ALA A 261 -7.87 -12.15 7.55
CA ALA A 261 -7.74 -13.20 8.56
C ALA A 261 -8.81 -13.14 9.65
N ALA A 262 -9.50 -11.99 9.79
CA ALA A 262 -10.57 -11.81 10.76
C ALA A 262 -11.86 -12.53 10.34
N GLU A 263 -12.63 -13.02 11.31
CA GLU A 263 -13.95 -13.63 11.08
C GLU A 263 -15.04 -12.72 11.65
N PRO A 264 -16.00 -12.23 10.81
CA PRO A 264 -17.09 -11.41 11.31
C PRO A 264 -18.05 -12.23 12.18
N SER A 265 -18.58 -11.61 13.22
CA SER A 265 -19.68 -12.18 14.01
C SER A 265 -21.01 -12.11 13.26
N ALA A 266 -21.97 -12.95 13.64
CA ALA A 266 -23.32 -12.89 13.06
C ALA A 266 -24.01 -11.54 13.31
N ARG A 267 -23.65 -10.82 14.39
CA ARG A 267 -24.20 -9.48 14.70
C ARG A 267 -23.65 -8.43 13.73
N GLU A 268 -22.36 -8.49 13.43
CA GLU A 268 -21.71 -7.56 12.48
C GLU A 268 -22.27 -7.73 11.08
N LEU A 269 -22.46 -8.98 10.62
CA LEU A 269 -23.10 -9.25 9.32
C LEU A 269 -24.54 -8.72 9.27
N ALA A 270 -25.34 -8.95 10.30
CA ALA A 270 -26.71 -8.43 10.35
C ALA A 270 -26.75 -6.88 10.36
N SER A 271 -25.81 -6.23 11.07
CA SER A 271 -25.70 -4.78 11.07
C SER A 271 -25.30 -4.23 9.68
N LEU A 272 -24.43 -4.94 8.96
CA LEU A 272 -24.06 -4.59 7.58
C LEU A 272 -25.27 -4.74 6.63
N GLU A 273 -26.02 -5.86 6.72
CA GLU A 273 -27.22 -6.09 5.92
C GLU A 273 -28.27 -4.98 6.14
N ASP A 274 -28.50 -4.60 7.41
CA ASP A 274 -29.41 -3.50 7.77
C ASP A 274 -28.94 -2.16 7.16
N ALA A 275 -27.63 -1.85 7.20
CA ALA A 275 -27.07 -0.63 6.62
C ALA A 275 -27.20 -0.62 5.09
N VAL A 276 -26.88 -1.72 4.42
CA VAL A 276 -27.00 -1.91 2.97
C VAL A 276 -28.44 -1.65 2.51
N LEU A 277 -29.42 -2.20 3.21
CA LEU A 277 -30.84 -2.01 2.90
C LEU A 277 -31.33 -0.60 3.20
N ALA A 278 -30.88 0.00 4.30
CA ALA A 278 -31.32 1.34 4.72
C ALA A 278 -30.82 2.45 3.79
N LEU A 279 -29.62 2.30 3.24
CA LEU A 279 -28.96 3.28 2.38
C LEU A 279 -29.17 3.01 0.88
N ASP A 280 -29.89 1.96 0.50
CA ASP A 280 -30.09 1.54 -0.91
C ASP A 280 -28.76 1.39 -1.67
N VAL A 281 -27.77 0.77 -1.01
CA VAL A 281 -26.43 0.54 -1.58
C VAL A 281 -26.54 -0.23 -2.89
N LYS A 282 -25.80 0.19 -3.93
CA LYS A 282 -25.94 -0.39 -5.28
C LYS A 282 -25.21 -1.71 -5.45
N ALA A 283 -24.05 -1.86 -4.80
CA ALA A 283 -23.20 -3.04 -4.96
C ALA A 283 -22.35 -3.31 -3.72
N LEU A 284 -21.98 -4.59 -3.59
CA LEU A 284 -20.92 -5.06 -2.71
C LEU A 284 -19.69 -5.38 -3.57
N PHE A 285 -18.59 -4.69 -3.31
CA PHE A 285 -17.33 -4.85 -4.03
C PHE A 285 -16.46 -5.90 -3.35
N VAL A 286 -16.02 -6.93 -4.09
CA VAL A 286 -15.34 -8.10 -3.53
C VAL A 286 -13.99 -8.33 -4.20
N GLY A 287 -12.92 -8.39 -3.42
CA GLY A 287 -11.59 -8.71 -3.90
C GLY A 287 -11.49 -10.16 -4.41
N ILE A 288 -10.86 -10.35 -5.57
CA ILE A 288 -10.71 -11.68 -6.18
C ILE A 288 -9.86 -12.65 -5.35
N THR A 289 -9.06 -12.14 -4.42
CA THR A 289 -8.19 -12.93 -3.52
C THR A 289 -8.92 -13.38 -2.25
N VAL A 290 -10.10 -12.83 -1.96
CA VAL A 290 -10.87 -13.09 -0.74
C VAL A 290 -11.91 -14.19 -0.99
N ASN A 291 -12.19 -15.00 0.04
CA ASN A 291 -13.24 -16.03 -0.07
C ASN A 291 -14.64 -15.36 -0.18
N PRO A 292 -15.34 -15.50 -1.31
CA PRO A 292 -16.55 -14.73 -1.57
C PRO A 292 -17.79 -15.20 -0.79
N ARG A 293 -17.74 -16.32 -0.07
CA ARG A 293 -18.95 -16.96 0.51
C ARG A 293 -19.76 -16.06 1.44
N LEU A 294 -19.09 -15.24 2.26
CA LEU A 294 -19.80 -14.33 3.17
C LEU A 294 -20.42 -13.17 2.39
N ALA A 295 -19.70 -12.62 1.43
CA ALA A 295 -20.19 -11.58 0.54
C ALA A 295 -21.39 -12.07 -0.32
N GLU A 296 -21.29 -13.29 -0.87
CA GLU A 296 -22.40 -13.94 -1.59
C GLU A 296 -23.64 -14.04 -0.73
N ARG A 297 -23.49 -14.40 0.55
CA ARG A 297 -24.63 -14.48 1.48
C ARG A 297 -25.24 -13.11 1.74
N VAL A 298 -24.46 -12.08 2.04
CA VAL A 298 -24.96 -10.71 2.24
C VAL A 298 -25.69 -10.23 0.98
N ALA A 299 -25.15 -10.53 -0.20
CA ALA A 299 -25.79 -10.19 -1.47
C ALA A 299 -27.12 -10.94 -1.69
N GLU A 300 -27.19 -12.23 -1.34
CA GLU A 300 -28.43 -13.02 -1.40
C GLU A 300 -29.52 -12.46 -0.46
N ASP A 301 -29.14 -12.09 0.78
CA ASP A 301 -30.06 -11.61 1.81
C ASP A 301 -30.52 -10.16 1.54
N THR A 302 -29.71 -9.32 0.90
CA THR A 302 -30.00 -7.90 0.62
C THR A 302 -30.44 -7.62 -0.82
N GLY A 303 -30.07 -8.49 -1.77
CA GLY A 303 -30.37 -8.33 -3.19
C GLY A 303 -29.41 -7.38 -3.93
N VAL A 304 -28.28 -6.96 -3.33
CA VAL A 304 -27.28 -6.12 -3.99
C VAL A 304 -26.45 -6.91 -5.02
N GLU A 305 -25.91 -6.19 -6.03
CA GLU A 305 -25.01 -6.78 -7.02
C GLU A 305 -23.64 -7.04 -6.39
N LEU A 306 -23.02 -8.21 -6.68
CA LEU A 306 -21.62 -8.47 -6.34
C LEU A 306 -20.73 -8.03 -7.51
N VAL A 307 -19.77 -7.17 -7.23
CA VAL A 307 -18.83 -6.65 -8.23
C VAL A 307 -17.40 -7.06 -7.85
N PRO A 308 -16.74 -7.89 -8.68
CA PRO A 308 -15.37 -8.30 -8.41
C PRO A 308 -14.41 -7.14 -8.64
N LEU A 309 -13.46 -6.95 -7.71
CA LEU A 309 -12.36 -6.01 -7.80
C LEU A 309 -11.02 -6.72 -7.53
N TYR A 310 -9.95 -6.07 -7.91
CA TYR A 310 -8.61 -6.44 -7.47
C TYR A 310 -8.30 -5.65 -6.19
N SER A 311 -8.06 -6.29 -5.06
CA SER A 311 -7.83 -5.60 -3.79
C SER A 311 -6.38 -5.71 -3.30
N GLY A 312 -5.82 -6.92 -3.21
CA GLY A 312 -4.51 -7.16 -2.61
C GLY A 312 -3.46 -7.73 -3.57
N SER A 313 -3.80 -7.96 -4.84
CA SER A 313 -2.92 -8.62 -5.80
C SER A 313 -3.21 -8.21 -7.22
N LEU A 314 -2.17 -8.11 -8.04
CA LEU A 314 -2.28 -8.13 -9.49
C LEU A 314 -2.66 -9.55 -9.97
N SER A 315 -3.09 -9.69 -11.22
CA SER A 315 -3.50 -10.98 -11.81
C SER A 315 -3.24 -11.01 -13.31
N GLU A 316 -2.14 -11.60 -13.72
CA GLU A 316 -1.87 -11.83 -15.14
C GLU A 316 -2.85 -12.85 -15.76
N PRO A 317 -3.22 -12.69 -17.05
CA PRO A 317 -2.75 -11.67 -17.98
C PRO A 317 -3.61 -10.40 -18.01
N GLU A 318 -4.70 -10.32 -17.25
CA GLU A 318 -5.70 -9.26 -17.36
C GLU A 318 -5.29 -7.97 -16.68
N VAL A 319 -4.59 -8.07 -15.54
CA VAL A 319 -4.17 -6.93 -14.68
C VAL A 319 -2.76 -7.20 -14.18
N GLY A 320 -1.77 -7.00 -15.05
CA GLY A 320 -0.36 -7.30 -14.79
C GLY A 320 0.43 -6.15 -14.18
N THR A 321 -0.12 -4.93 -14.18
CA THR A 321 0.54 -3.71 -13.70
C THR A 321 -0.34 -2.94 -12.72
N TYR A 322 0.27 -2.10 -11.90
CA TYR A 322 -0.45 -1.21 -10.98
C TYR A 322 -1.41 -0.25 -11.73
N LEU A 323 -1.00 0.24 -12.90
CA LEU A 323 -1.85 1.13 -13.71
C LEU A 323 -3.11 0.41 -14.20
N GLU A 324 -2.98 -0.84 -14.67
CA GLU A 324 -4.12 -1.67 -15.07
C GLU A 324 -5.01 -2.02 -13.88
N PHE A 325 -4.42 -2.30 -12.72
CA PHE A 325 -5.11 -2.57 -11.46
C PHE A 325 -6.02 -1.39 -11.07
N MET A 326 -5.48 -0.18 -11.01
CA MET A 326 -6.27 1.00 -10.68
C MET A 326 -7.31 1.32 -11.75
N THR A 327 -6.94 1.21 -13.03
CA THR A 327 -7.85 1.47 -14.15
C THR A 327 -9.05 0.52 -14.13
N TYR A 328 -8.82 -0.78 -13.91
CA TYR A 328 -9.89 -1.76 -13.80
C TYR A 328 -10.83 -1.44 -12.64
N ASN A 329 -10.29 -1.25 -11.43
CA ASN A 329 -11.06 -1.00 -10.23
C ASN A 329 -11.92 0.27 -10.34
N VAL A 330 -11.31 1.37 -10.82
CA VAL A 330 -12.03 2.64 -11.00
C VAL A 330 -13.17 2.49 -12.01
N ASN A 331 -12.92 1.85 -13.15
CA ASN A 331 -13.95 1.61 -14.15
C ASN A 331 -15.10 0.76 -13.56
N ALA A 332 -14.79 -0.34 -12.87
CA ALA A 332 -15.80 -1.22 -12.28
C ALA A 332 -16.66 -0.47 -11.24
N ILE A 333 -16.03 0.34 -10.37
CA ILE A 333 -16.72 1.14 -9.36
C ILE A 333 -17.60 2.20 -10.05
N VAL A 334 -17.03 3.00 -10.95
CA VAL A 334 -17.76 4.12 -11.59
C VAL A 334 -18.90 3.62 -12.47
N GLU A 335 -18.69 2.57 -13.28
CA GLU A 335 -19.76 1.99 -14.11
C GLU A 335 -20.93 1.44 -13.28
N THR A 336 -20.62 0.82 -12.14
CA THR A 336 -21.63 0.27 -11.23
C THR A 336 -22.43 1.38 -10.54
N LEU A 337 -21.77 2.37 -9.98
CA LEU A 337 -22.42 3.45 -9.23
C LEU A 337 -23.13 4.48 -10.11
N ARG A 338 -22.85 4.50 -11.42
CA ARG A 338 -23.53 5.37 -12.40
C ARG A 338 -24.93 4.87 -12.77
N ARG A 339 -25.22 3.57 -12.58
CA ARG A 339 -26.55 2.94 -12.89
C ARG A 339 -27.60 3.31 -11.85
#